data_a3748656598c7854afa40e1b8d243cf3
#
_entry.id   a3748656598c7854afa40e1b8d243cf3
#
_cell.length_a   1.000
_cell.length_b   1.000
_cell.length_c   1.000
_cell.angle_alpha   90.00
_cell.angle_beta   90.00
_cell.angle_gamma   90.00
#
_symmetry.space_group_name_H-M   'P 1'
#
loop_
_entity.id
_entity.type
_entity.pdbx_description
1 polymer ?
#
loop_
_entity_poly.entity_id
_entity_poly.type
_entity_poly.pdbx_seq_one_letter_code
_entity_poly.pdbx_strand_id
1 'polypeptide(L)'
;RFAEIMRIKPSIKESDDPVRLTDVKGDIELKHVEFGYSGGQDVLKDVSLSIRAGECVAIVGPSGGGKTTMCQLIPRFYDVDGGSITIDGVDIRDISKSSLRSNIGIVQQDVFLFAATIFENIRYGRPEATFEEVAEAARKAEIYEDIMDMKDGFDTYVGERGTLLSGGQKQRISIARIFLKNPPILILDEATSALDSIT
;
A
#
# COMPACT_ATOMS: atom_id res chain seq x y z
N ARG A 1 -30.43 8.31 5.44
CA ARG A 1 -28.98 8.40 5.20
C ARG A 1 -28.15 7.41 6.02
N PHE A 2 -28.26 7.40 7.39
CA PHE A 2 -27.47 6.45 8.20
C PHE A 2 -27.81 4.98 7.91
N ALA A 3 -29.10 4.66 7.80
CA ALA A 3 -29.58 3.31 7.46
C ALA A 3 -29.24 2.86 6.03
N GLU A 4 -29.00 3.78 5.10
CA GLU A 4 -28.56 3.48 3.75
C GLU A 4 -27.09 3.06 3.73
N ILE A 5 -26.23 3.79 4.46
CA ILE A 5 -24.81 3.45 4.59
C ILE A 5 -24.63 2.05 5.20
N MET A 6 -25.41 1.72 6.23
CA MET A 6 -25.37 0.40 6.89
C MET A 6 -25.86 -0.76 5.99
N ARG A 7 -26.56 -0.47 4.90
CA ARG A 7 -27.04 -1.47 3.93
C ARG A 7 -26.08 -1.69 2.75
N ILE A 8 -25.07 -0.85 2.59
CA ILE A 8 -24.07 -1.00 1.52
C ILE A 8 -23.28 -2.27 1.79
N LYS A 9 -23.38 -3.23 0.88
CA LYS A 9 -22.56 -4.43 0.93
C LYS A 9 -21.26 -4.16 0.18
N PRO A 10 -20.11 -4.66 0.68
CA PRO A 10 -18.85 -4.57 -0.05
C PRO A 10 -18.99 -5.19 -1.45
N SER A 11 -18.49 -4.51 -2.47
CA SER A 11 -18.46 -5.03 -3.84
C SER A 11 -17.53 -6.25 -3.94
N ILE A 12 -16.41 -6.21 -3.21
CA ILE A 12 -15.45 -7.29 -3.17
C ILE A 12 -15.83 -8.24 -2.04
N LYS A 13 -16.28 -9.43 -2.41
CA LYS A 13 -16.64 -10.48 -1.47
C LYS A 13 -15.40 -11.30 -1.10
N GLU A 14 -15.34 -11.79 0.11
CA GLU A 14 -14.38 -12.81 0.52
C GLU A 14 -14.82 -14.17 0.00
N SER A 15 -13.86 -15.05 -0.31
CA SER A 15 -14.16 -16.46 -0.60
C SER A 15 -14.87 -17.12 0.59
N ASP A 16 -15.71 -18.11 0.34
CA ASP A 16 -16.40 -18.85 1.41
C ASP A 16 -15.40 -19.69 2.24
N ASP A 17 -14.29 -20.11 1.63
CA ASP A 17 -13.17 -20.83 2.27
C ASP A 17 -11.84 -20.13 1.94
N PRO A 18 -11.54 -18.97 2.58
CA PRO A 18 -10.42 -18.15 2.20
C PRO A 18 -9.08 -18.73 2.70
N VAL A 19 -8.12 -18.85 1.79
CA VAL A 19 -6.76 -19.28 2.08
C VAL A 19 -6.02 -18.20 2.89
N ARG A 20 -5.26 -18.61 3.90
CA ARG A 20 -4.26 -17.76 4.55
C ARG A 20 -2.89 -18.08 4.00
N LEU A 21 -2.22 -17.08 3.49
CA LEU A 21 -0.84 -17.21 3.03
C LEU A 21 0.09 -17.37 4.24
N THR A 22 0.99 -18.35 4.14
CA THR A 22 2.11 -18.56 5.07
C THR A 22 3.40 -18.58 4.27
N ASP A 23 4.48 -18.04 4.85
CA ASP A 23 5.82 -18.01 4.22
C ASP A 23 5.84 -17.47 2.79
N VAL A 24 5.20 -16.29 2.62
CA VAL A 24 5.06 -15.63 1.31
C VAL A 24 6.41 -15.30 0.72
N LYS A 25 6.70 -15.84 -0.46
CA LYS A 25 7.91 -15.55 -1.24
C LYS A 25 7.76 -14.26 -2.05
N GLY A 26 6.55 -14.04 -2.59
CA GLY A 26 6.20 -12.86 -3.33
C GLY A 26 6.30 -13.03 -4.86
N ASP A 27 6.17 -14.25 -5.39
CA ASP A 27 5.96 -14.45 -6.82
C ASP A 27 4.58 -13.91 -7.21
N ILE A 28 4.53 -12.97 -8.16
CA ILE A 28 3.26 -12.37 -8.64
C ILE A 28 3.10 -12.70 -10.11
N GLU A 29 1.92 -13.20 -10.49
CA GLU A 29 1.61 -13.46 -11.88
C GLU A 29 0.25 -12.87 -12.25
N LEU A 30 0.22 -12.07 -13.30
CA LEU A 30 -0.97 -11.57 -13.98
C LEU A 30 -1.14 -12.37 -15.27
N LYS A 31 -2.31 -12.95 -15.49
CA LYS A 31 -2.64 -13.72 -16.71
C LYS A 31 -3.86 -13.13 -17.39
N HIS A 32 -3.67 -12.58 -18.58
CA HIS A 32 -4.76 -12.06 -19.43
C HIS A 32 -5.70 -11.12 -18.65
N VAL A 33 -5.13 -10.22 -17.83
CA VAL A 33 -5.90 -9.34 -16.95
C VAL A 33 -6.60 -8.28 -17.77
N GLU A 34 -7.92 -8.22 -17.60
CA GLU A 34 -8.80 -7.17 -18.13
C GLU A 34 -9.46 -6.45 -16.98
N PHE A 35 -9.52 -5.12 -17.07
CA PHE A 35 -10.16 -4.31 -16.03
C PHE A 35 -10.59 -2.93 -16.56
N GLY A 36 -11.80 -2.52 -16.15
CA GLY A 36 -12.33 -1.17 -16.31
C GLY A 36 -13.06 -0.69 -15.06
N TYR A 37 -12.98 0.61 -14.77
CA TYR A 37 -13.80 1.18 -13.71
C TYR A 37 -15.27 1.28 -14.14
N SER A 38 -16.20 1.09 -13.19
CA SER A 38 -17.65 1.09 -13.44
C SER A 38 -18.09 2.27 -14.32
N GLY A 39 -18.66 1.96 -15.49
CA GLY A 39 -19.17 2.95 -16.45
C GLY A 39 -18.12 3.63 -17.34
N GLY A 40 -16.85 3.19 -17.30
CA GLY A 40 -15.74 3.71 -18.08
C GLY A 40 -15.27 2.77 -19.20
N GLN A 41 -14.22 3.21 -19.91
CA GLN A 41 -13.51 2.36 -20.86
C GLN A 41 -12.57 1.39 -20.12
N ASP A 42 -12.27 0.25 -20.77
CA ASP A 42 -11.27 -0.70 -20.29
C ASP A 42 -9.91 0.00 -20.12
N VAL A 43 -9.38 -0.09 -18.91
CA VAL A 43 -8.06 0.49 -18.54
C VAL A 43 -6.95 -0.51 -18.81
N LEU A 44 -7.16 -1.77 -18.46
CA LEU A 44 -6.25 -2.87 -18.76
C LEU A 44 -6.93 -3.81 -19.76
N LYS A 45 -6.18 -4.18 -20.81
CA LYS A 45 -6.65 -5.03 -21.90
C LYS A 45 -5.63 -6.12 -22.12
N ASP A 46 -5.97 -7.35 -21.72
CA ASP A 46 -5.15 -8.56 -21.94
C ASP A 46 -3.70 -8.40 -21.40
N VAL A 47 -3.55 -7.92 -20.16
CA VAL A 47 -2.24 -7.70 -19.55
C VAL A 47 -1.74 -8.98 -18.92
N SER A 48 -0.55 -9.43 -19.34
CA SER A 48 0.15 -10.57 -18.73
C SER A 48 1.55 -10.12 -18.28
N LEU A 49 1.88 -10.42 -17.02
CA LEU A 49 3.14 -10.03 -16.37
C LEU A 49 3.51 -11.08 -15.31
N SER A 50 4.77 -11.43 -15.22
CA SER A 50 5.30 -12.28 -14.16
C SER A 50 6.44 -11.55 -13.44
N ILE A 51 6.37 -11.50 -12.11
CA ILE A 51 7.37 -10.91 -11.22
C ILE A 51 7.79 -12.00 -10.24
N ARG A 52 9.07 -12.34 -10.24
CA ARG A 52 9.61 -13.38 -9.34
C ARG A 52 9.90 -12.82 -7.96
N ALA A 53 9.89 -13.67 -6.95
CA ALA A 53 10.29 -13.34 -5.60
C ALA A 53 11.68 -12.65 -5.57
N GLY A 54 11.77 -11.52 -4.88
CA GLY A 54 12.99 -10.72 -4.79
C GLY A 54 13.34 -9.88 -6.03
N GLU A 55 12.53 -9.95 -7.09
CA GLU A 55 12.72 -9.13 -8.28
C GLU A 55 12.20 -7.71 -8.07
N CYS A 56 12.93 -6.72 -8.59
CA CYS A 56 12.50 -5.33 -8.63
C CYS A 56 12.09 -4.97 -10.06
N VAL A 57 10.82 -4.67 -10.27
CA VAL A 57 10.25 -4.37 -11.58
C VAL A 57 9.72 -2.94 -11.62
N ALA A 58 10.14 -2.18 -12.63
CA ALA A 58 9.62 -0.84 -12.89
C ALA A 58 8.59 -0.88 -14.03
N ILE A 59 7.37 -0.41 -13.76
CA ILE A 59 6.32 -0.27 -14.76
C ILE A 59 6.33 1.16 -15.29
N VAL A 60 6.70 1.33 -16.54
CA VAL A 60 6.80 2.63 -17.20
C VAL A 60 5.76 2.78 -18.30
N GLY A 61 5.30 3.99 -18.54
CA GLY A 61 4.32 4.30 -19.58
C GLY A 61 3.66 5.66 -19.40
N PRO A 62 2.85 6.10 -20.36
CA PRO A 62 2.18 7.40 -20.32
C PRO A 62 1.22 7.52 -19.13
N SER A 63 0.88 8.75 -18.75
CA SER A 63 -0.18 9.00 -17.77
C SER A 63 -1.50 8.43 -18.30
N GLY A 64 -2.29 7.83 -17.40
CA GLY A 64 -3.53 7.12 -17.78
C GLY A 64 -3.32 5.71 -18.38
N GLY A 65 -2.07 5.23 -18.53
CA GLY A 65 -1.77 3.89 -19.07
C GLY A 65 -2.05 2.71 -18.12
N GLY A 66 -2.78 2.89 -17.02
CA GLY A 66 -3.19 1.80 -16.12
C GLY A 66 -2.16 1.41 -15.05
N LYS A 67 -1.03 2.11 -14.89
CA LYS A 67 0.01 1.77 -13.89
C LYS A 67 -0.54 1.75 -12.46
N THR A 68 -1.14 2.84 -12.02
CA THR A 68 -1.80 2.94 -10.70
C THR A 68 -2.93 1.91 -10.53
N THR A 69 -3.68 1.65 -11.61
CA THR A 69 -4.72 0.61 -11.60
C THR A 69 -4.13 -0.76 -11.30
N MET A 70 -3.02 -1.12 -11.96
CA MET A 70 -2.32 -2.38 -11.68
C MET A 70 -1.85 -2.46 -10.21
N CYS A 71 -1.29 -1.36 -9.68
CA CYS A 71 -0.91 -1.26 -8.26
C CYS A 71 -2.09 -1.44 -7.30
N GLN A 72 -3.32 -1.13 -7.72
CA GLN A 72 -4.53 -1.29 -6.93
C GLN A 72 -5.18 -2.68 -7.06
N LEU A 73 -4.96 -3.36 -8.19
CA LEU A 73 -5.49 -4.71 -8.42
C LEU A 73 -4.74 -5.78 -7.64
N ILE A 74 -3.41 -5.68 -7.52
CA ILE A 74 -2.59 -6.67 -6.79
C ILE A 74 -3.05 -6.81 -5.32
N PRO A 75 -3.29 -5.74 -4.52
CA PRO A 75 -3.84 -5.86 -3.16
C PRO A 75 -5.35 -6.09 -3.11
N ARG A 76 -5.95 -6.33 -4.28
CA ARG A 76 -7.39 -6.58 -4.45
C ARG A 76 -8.23 -5.45 -3.87
N PHE A 77 -7.97 -4.19 -4.28
CA PHE A 77 -8.89 -3.08 -4.04
C PHE A 77 -10.07 -3.13 -5.01
N TYR A 78 -9.88 -3.81 -6.14
CA TYR A 78 -10.89 -4.16 -7.14
C TYR A 78 -10.68 -5.60 -7.58
N ASP A 79 -11.74 -6.28 -7.98
CA ASP A 79 -11.65 -7.57 -8.68
C ASP A 79 -11.46 -7.30 -10.19
N VAL A 80 -10.72 -8.16 -10.87
CA VAL A 80 -10.51 -8.08 -12.32
C VAL A 80 -11.77 -8.50 -13.07
N ASP A 81 -12.04 -7.91 -14.25
CA ASP A 81 -13.16 -8.28 -15.12
C ASP A 81 -12.87 -9.55 -15.90
N GLY A 82 -11.60 -9.78 -16.26
CA GLY A 82 -11.11 -10.97 -16.94
C GLY A 82 -9.72 -11.36 -16.47
N GLY A 83 -9.34 -12.60 -16.72
CA GLY A 83 -8.06 -13.16 -16.32
C GLY A 83 -7.93 -13.45 -14.84
N SER A 84 -6.68 -13.50 -14.35
CA SER A 84 -6.37 -13.80 -12.96
C SER A 84 -5.09 -13.10 -12.49
N ILE A 85 -5.00 -12.87 -11.18
CA ILE A 85 -3.78 -12.42 -10.49
C ILE A 85 -3.49 -13.44 -9.39
N THR A 86 -2.27 -13.96 -9.35
CA THR A 86 -1.86 -14.92 -8.33
C THR A 86 -0.67 -14.40 -7.54
N ILE A 87 -0.59 -14.79 -6.26
CA ILE A 87 0.60 -14.63 -5.40
C ILE A 87 1.02 -16.03 -4.95
N ASP A 88 2.28 -16.37 -5.22
CA ASP A 88 2.85 -17.70 -4.96
C ASP A 88 1.97 -18.84 -5.52
N GLY A 89 1.35 -18.59 -6.70
CA GLY A 89 0.47 -19.54 -7.41
C GLY A 89 -0.97 -19.61 -6.90
N VAL A 90 -1.34 -18.86 -5.84
CA VAL A 90 -2.71 -18.80 -5.31
C VAL A 90 -3.42 -17.55 -5.86
N ASP A 91 -4.61 -17.73 -6.43
CA ASP A 91 -5.42 -16.59 -6.92
C ASP A 91 -5.78 -15.65 -5.77
N ILE A 92 -5.61 -14.34 -5.97
CA ILE A 92 -5.90 -13.35 -4.94
C ILE A 92 -7.37 -13.34 -4.52
N ARG A 93 -8.27 -13.89 -5.34
CA ARG A 93 -9.70 -14.04 -5.03
C ARG A 93 -9.96 -15.11 -3.97
N ASP A 94 -9.08 -16.10 -3.89
CA ASP A 94 -9.16 -17.19 -2.92
C ASP A 94 -8.42 -16.89 -1.63
N ILE A 95 -7.56 -15.86 -1.60
CA ILE A 95 -6.82 -15.44 -0.41
C ILE A 95 -7.70 -14.56 0.47
N SER A 96 -7.67 -14.76 1.80
CA SER A 96 -8.35 -13.84 2.71
C SER A 96 -7.77 -12.42 2.57
N LYS A 97 -8.63 -11.40 2.51
CA LYS A 97 -8.20 -10.00 2.30
C LYS A 97 -7.22 -9.52 3.37
N SER A 98 -7.40 -9.98 4.60
CA SER A 98 -6.48 -9.65 5.69
C SER A 98 -5.10 -10.25 5.46
N SER A 99 -5.02 -11.54 5.07
CA SER A 99 -3.76 -12.21 4.77
C SER A 99 -3.08 -11.63 3.53
N LEU A 100 -3.82 -11.36 2.46
CA LEU A 100 -3.30 -10.73 1.25
C LEU A 100 -2.64 -9.38 1.58
N ARG A 101 -3.39 -8.49 2.24
CA ARG A 101 -2.94 -7.12 2.51
C ARG A 101 -1.90 -7.02 3.61
N SER A 102 -1.84 -7.97 4.55
CA SER A 102 -0.74 -8.01 5.54
C SER A 102 0.61 -8.26 4.89
N ASN A 103 0.65 -9.00 3.79
CA ASN A 103 1.86 -9.34 3.05
C ASN A 103 2.25 -8.32 1.96
N ILE A 104 1.45 -7.27 1.76
CA ILE A 104 1.72 -6.22 0.77
C ILE A 104 1.88 -4.88 1.46
N GLY A 105 2.99 -4.19 1.20
CA GLY A 105 3.21 -2.78 1.56
C GLY A 105 2.97 -1.89 0.34
N ILE A 106 2.28 -0.77 0.53
CA ILE A 106 2.00 0.18 -0.54
C ILE A 106 2.42 1.57 -0.09
N VAL A 107 3.29 2.22 -0.86
CA VAL A 107 3.56 3.66 -0.77
C VAL A 107 2.82 4.32 -1.91
N GLN A 108 1.79 5.10 -1.58
CA GLN A 108 0.97 5.81 -2.57
C GLN A 108 1.53 7.21 -2.83
N GLN A 109 1.23 7.76 -4.01
CA GLN A 109 1.54 9.13 -4.39
C GLN A 109 0.94 10.13 -3.38
N ASP A 110 -0.35 9.97 -3.07
CA ASP A 110 -1.05 10.78 -2.07
C ASP A 110 -0.96 10.09 -0.71
N VAL A 111 -0.05 10.59 0.14
CA VAL A 111 0.14 10.06 1.49
C VAL A 111 -0.99 10.47 2.40
N PHE A 112 -1.66 9.48 2.98
CA PHE A 112 -2.65 9.68 4.03
C PHE A 112 -2.05 9.51 5.42
N LEU A 113 -2.15 10.54 6.26
CA LEU A 113 -1.84 10.48 7.68
C LEU A 113 -3.12 10.67 8.50
N PHE A 114 -3.23 9.89 9.57
CA PHE A 114 -4.31 10.03 10.54
C PHE A 114 -4.09 11.28 11.41
N ALA A 115 -5.18 11.90 11.86
CA ALA A 115 -5.17 12.99 12.84
C ALA A 115 -4.76 12.44 14.22
N ALA A 116 -3.46 12.18 14.38
CA ALA A 116 -2.84 11.50 15.51
C ALA A 116 -1.39 11.98 15.66
N THR A 117 -0.61 11.40 16.57
CA THR A 117 0.81 11.70 16.71
C THR A 117 1.64 11.05 15.59
N ILE A 118 2.90 11.48 15.43
CA ILE A 118 3.86 10.82 14.52
C ILE A 118 4.05 9.37 14.93
N PHE A 119 4.21 9.11 16.24
CA PHE A 119 4.34 7.76 16.77
C PHE A 119 3.18 6.85 16.34
N GLU A 120 1.95 7.26 16.56
CA GLU A 120 0.75 6.49 16.20
C GLU A 120 0.66 6.29 14.69
N ASN A 121 1.03 7.31 13.91
CA ASN A 121 1.04 7.20 12.46
C ASN A 121 2.04 6.17 11.95
N ILE A 122 3.24 6.09 12.49
CA ILE A 122 4.23 5.07 12.10
C ILE A 122 3.79 3.70 12.61
N ARG A 123 3.38 3.61 13.89
CA ARG A 123 2.93 2.39 14.54
C ARG A 123 1.72 1.73 13.87
N TYR A 124 0.95 2.51 13.10
CA TYR A 124 -0.15 1.95 12.29
C TYR A 124 0.31 0.83 11.34
N GLY A 125 1.58 0.80 10.93
CA GLY A 125 2.17 -0.30 10.16
C GLY A 125 2.19 -1.64 10.89
N ARG A 126 2.36 -1.61 12.24
CA ARG A 126 2.33 -2.77 13.16
C ARG A 126 1.92 -2.28 14.55
N PRO A 127 0.62 -2.40 14.92
CA PRO A 127 0.06 -1.82 16.15
C PRO A 127 0.69 -2.29 17.46
N GLU A 128 1.29 -3.49 17.48
CA GLU A 128 1.96 -4.07 18.64
C GLU A 128 3.44 -3.67 18.76
N ALA A 129 3.95 -2.86 17.83
CA ALA A 129 5.36 -2.45 17.84
C ALA A 129 5.72 -1.61 19.06
N THR A 130 6.93 -1.83 19.58
CA THR A 130 7.51 -1.03 20.67
C THR A 130 7.95 0.34 20.17
N PHE A 131 8.26 1.25 21.10
CA PHE A 131 8.81 2.56 20.75
C PHE A 131 10.14 2.44 19.99
N GLU A 132 11.01 1.53 20.42
CA GLU A 132 12.32 1.29 19.81
C GLU A 132 12.20 0.83 18.37
N GLU A 133 11.24 -0.05 18.08
CA GLU A 133 10.97 -0.52 16.72
C GLU A 133 10.43 0.59 15.82
N VAL A 134 9.56 1.45 16.37
CA VAL A 134 9.05 2.64 15.67
C VAL A 134 10.17 3.64 15.37
N ALA A 135 11.05 3.90 16.37
CA ALA A 135 12.20 4.78 16.22
C ALA A 135 13.20 4.24 15.19
N GLU A 136 13.44 2.93 15.16
CA GLU A 136 14.30 2.28 14.17
C GLU A 136 13.70 2.38 12.75
N ALA A 137 12.40 2.19 12.61
CA ALA A 137 11.70 2.40 11.34
C ALA A 137 11.80 3.85 10.86
N ALA A 138 11.71 4.83 11.79
CA ALA A 138 11.91 6.24 11.48
C ALA A 138 13.34 6.55 11.02
N ARG A 139 14.38 5.91 11.62
CA ARG A 139 15.77 6.03 11.16
C ARG A 139 15.94 5.49 9.74
N LYS A 140 15.42 4.31 9.45
CA LYS A 140 15.47 3.70 8.11
C LYS A 140 14.78 4.56 7.05
N ALA A 141 13.75 5.31 7.44
CA ALA A 141 13.02 6.22 6.56
C ALA A 141 13.62 7.64 6.54
N GLU A 142 14.77 7.87 7.20
CA GLU A 142 15.47 9.17 7.27
C GLU A 142 14.60 10.32 7.78
N ILE A 143 13.68 10.05 8.73
CA ILE A 143 12.80 11.04 9.35
C ILE A 143 13.09 11.23 10.85
N TYR A 144 13.93 10.38 11.44
CA TYR A 144 14.17 10.38 12.89
C TYR A 144 14.69 11.71 13.40
N GLU A 145 15.71 12.29 12.76
CA GLU A 145 16.30 13.56 13.19
C GLU A 145 15.28 14.72 13.05
N ASP A 146 14.54 14.77 11.93
CA ASP A 146 13.46 15.75 11.78
C ASP A 146 12.44 15.66 12.91
N ILE A 147 12.10 14.43 13.35
CA ILE A 147 11.18 14.22 14.47
C ILE A 147 11.78 14.72 15.79
N MET A 148 13.05 14.44 16.04
CA MET A 148 13.73 14.83 17.28
C MET A 148 13.93 16.35 17.38
N ASP A 149 14.00 17.05 16.26
CA ASP A 149 14.06 18.52 16.21
C ASP A 149 12.69 19.18 16.45
N MET A 150 11.58 18.40 16.38
CA MET A 150 10.25 18.90 16.73
C MET A 150 10.10 19.03 18.26
N LYS A 151 9.36 20.05 18.72
CA LYS A 151 9.15 20.34 20.13
C LYS A 151 8.70 19.13 20.96
N ASP A 152 7.78 18.35 20.41
CA ASP A 152 7.15 17.21 21.09
C ASP A 152 7.67 15.85 20.56
N GLY A 153 8.72 15.85 19.70
CA GLY A 153 9.31 14.65 19.14
C GLY A 153 8.28 13.73 18.50
N PHE A 154 8.29 12.46 18.84
CA PHE A 154 7.33 11.46 18.35
C PHE A 154 5.89 11.73 18.78
N ASP A 155 5.64 12.48 19.84
CA ASP A 155 4.31 12.88 20.32
C ASP A 155 3.75 14.08 19.54
N THR A 156 4.50 14.63 18.57
CA THR A 156 4.06 15.72 17.71
C THR A 156 2.78 15.31 16.96
N TYR A 157 1.70 16.08 17.17
CA TYR A 157 0.43 15.90 16.46
C TYR A 157 0.54 16.40 15.02
N VAL A 158 0.15 15.59 14.05
CA VAL A 158 0.37 15.90 12.64
C VAL A 158 -0.78 16.68 11.96
N GLY A 159 -1.88 16.88 12.66
CA GLY A 159 -3.08 17.52 12.11
C GLY A 159 -3.90 16.58 11.20
N GLU A 160 -5.06 17.07 10.75
CA GLU A 160 -5.90 16.32 9.83
C GLU A 160 -5.15 16.11 8.49
N ARG A 161 -5.03 14.85 8.04
CA ARG A 161 -4.25 14.46 6.86
C ARG A 161 -2.80 14.98 6.85
N GLY A 162 -2.22 15.18 8.05
CA GLY A 162 -0.83 15.64 8.17
C GLY A 162 -0.62 17.10 7.74
N THR A 163 -1.62 17.98 7.87
CA THR A 163 -1.54 19.39 7.43
C THR A 163 -0.43 20.18 8.08
N LEU A 164 0.10 19.73 9.24
CA LEU A 164 1.17 20.38 9.96
C LEU A 164 2.58 19.94 9.52
N LEU A 165 2.68 19.02 8.54
CA LEU A 165 3.93 18.48 8.04
C LEU A 165 4.18 18.86 6.58
N SER A 166 5.45 18.96 6.19
CA SER A 166 5.83 19.09 4.79
C SER A 166 5.50 17.83 3.96
N GLY A 167 5.45 17.94 2.64
CA GLY A 167 5.22 16.80 1.75
C GLY A 167 6.25 15.69 1.93
N GLY A 168 7.55 16.06 2.02
CA GLY A 168 8.63 15.10 2.25
C GLY A 168 8.53 14.40 3.60
N GLN A 169 8.16 15.12 4.68
CA GLN A 169 7.95 14.52 6.00
C GLN A 169 6.81 13.51 5.99
N LYS A 170 5.67 13.84 5.36
CA LYS A 170 4.54 12.91 5.21
C LYS A 170 4.98 11.65 4.48
N GLN A 171 5.73 11.80 3.40
CA GLN A 171 6.18 10.67 2.60
C GLN A 171 7.14 9.78 3.40
N ARG A 172 8.13 10.36 4.11
CA ARG A 172 9.05 9.59 4.95
C ARG A 172 8.33 8.88 6.11
N ILE A 173 7.30 9.47 6.72
CA ILE A 173 6.45 8.79 7.70
C ILE A 173 5.71 7.61 7.08
N SER A 174 5.20 7.74 5.85
CA SER A 174 4.59 6.63 5.13
C SER A 174 5.58 5.51 4.83
N ILE A 175 6.81 5.86 4.47
CA ILE A 175 7.91 4.89 4.26
C ILE A 175 8.27 4.20 5.59
N ALA A 176 8.32 4.94 6.71
CA ALA A 176 8.56 4.36 8.03
C ALA A 176 7.50 3.31 8.41
N ARG A 177 6.22 3.52 8.07
CA ARG A 177 5.16 2.51 8.22
C ARG A 177 5.51 1.20 7.51
N ILE A 178 6.05 1.31 6.29
CA ILE A 178 6.42 0.15 5.49
C ILE A 178 7.63 -0.57 6.09
N PHE A 179 8.66 0.16 6.51
CA PHE A 179 9.80 -0.44 7.21
C PHE A 179 9.37 -1.16 8.49
N LEU A 180 8.45 -0.58 9.26
CA LEU A 180 7.91 -1.21 10.46
C LEU A 180 7.09 -2.46 10.16
N LYS A 181 6.28 -2.43 9.11
CA LYS A 181 5.47 -3.55 8.65
C LYS A 181 6.32 -4.68 8.07
N ASN A 182 7.41 -4.34 7.36
CA ASN A 182 8.34 -5.25 6.70
C ASN A 182 7.65 -6.34 5.83
N PRO A 183 6.82 -5.97 4.86
CA PRO A 183 6.10 -6.93 4.04
C PRO A 183 6.99 -7.57 2.97
N PRO A 184 6.75 -8.83 2.56
CA PRO A 184 7.50 -9.48 1.48
C PRO A 184 7.27 -8.87 0.09
N ILE A 185 6.12 -8.21 -0.13
CA ILE A 185 5.78 -7.55 -1.39
C ILE A 185 5.67 -6.04 -1.14
N LEU A 186 6.37 -5.25 -1.96
CA LEU A 186 6.35 -3.79 -1.89
C LEU A 186 5.88 -3.19 -3.22
N ILE A 187 4.89 -2.31 -3.15
CA ILE A 187 4.37 -1.54 -4.29
C ILE A 187 4.65 -0.06 -4.04
N LEU A 188 5.34 0.59 -4.99
CA LEU A 188 5.64 2.01 -4.97
C LEU A 188 4.91 2.68 -6.14
N ASP A 189 3.89 3.49 -5.85
CA ASP A 189 3.11 4.22 -6.86
C ASP A 189 3.53 5.70 -6.84
N GLU A 190 4.42 6.09 -7.79
CA GLU A 190 5.02 7.42 -7.92
C GLU A 190 5.61 7.98 -6.59
N ALA A 191 6.13 7.10 -5.74
CA ALA A 191 6.59 7.44 -4.39
C ALA A 191 7.77 8.43 -4.35
N THR A 192 8.40 8.71 -5.48
CA THR A 192 9.57 9.59 -5.56
C THR A 192 9.25 11.03 -5.97
N SER A 193 8.02 11.35 -6.34
CA SER A 193 7.64 12.67 -6.85
C SER A 193 7.74 13.80 -5.83
N ALA A 194 7.78 13.48 -4.54
CA ALA A 194 7.89 14.45 -3.43
C ALA A 194 9.23 14.33 -2.66
N LEU A 195 10.14 13.44 -3.07
CA LEU A 195 11.49 13.38 -2.54
C LEU A 195 12.35 14.34 -3.37
N ASP A 196 12.94 15.34 -2.72
CA ASP A 196 13.92 16.22 -3.35
C ASP A 196 15.03 15.36 -3.96
N SER A 197 15.30 15.58 -5.25
CA SER A 197 16.46 15.00 -5.89
C SER A 197 17.69 15.53 -5.16
N ILE A 198 18.28 14.74 -4.30
CA ILE A 198 19.63 15.03 -3.82
C ILE A 198 20.53 14.94 -5.04
N THR A 199 20.90 16.11 -5.56
CA THR A 199 21.92 16.31 -6.61
C THR A 199 23.27 15.82 -6.14
#